data_720279d8d86f22b9b101db497b982d78
#
_entry.id   720279d8d86f22b9b101db497b982d78
#
_cell.length_a   1.000
_cell.length_b   1.000
_cell.length_c   1.000
_cell.angle_alpha   90.00
_cell.angle_beta   90.00
_cell.angle_gamma   90.00
#
_symmetry.space_group_name_H-M   'P 1'
#
loop_
_entity.id
_entity.type
_entity.pdbx_description
1 polymer ?
#
loop_
_entity_poly.entity_id
_entity_poly.type
_entity_poly.pdbx_seq_one_letter_code
_entity_poly.pdbx_strand_id
1 'polypeptide(L)'
;LDEMAAERVIVRKQEEDMVRYYSSYMYYTELNCARMLLDLNCSFRYKDSNIDKIICNIEDNRDIRLADRQRLAVAESLKNGILVVTGGPGTGKTTTIDAIISAFEEAGMDIMLAAPTGRAAKRMTETTGYPAQTIHRLLELSGSVDDDESVMAFERNESYPLETDVVIIDEMSMVDLPLLNALLKAIVVGTRLIMVGDVNQLPSVGPGNVLKDIINSECFNVVRLNEVFRQAQDSDIIMNAHRINAGQQIALDNKSMDFFMLERNDPGVIINVMLQLIIKNLPSYVDAGMMDIQVLTPMRKGELGVDNLNVQLQKYINPPSKGKSELVYHETIFREGDKVMQIKNNYQIAWERRGYHGVVLEEGTGVFNGDCGMIRMVDADLNQITVEYEDNKYVEYPYASLDELELAYAITVHKSQGSEY
;
A
#
# COMPACT_ATOMS: atom_id res chain seq x y z
N LEU A 1 -2.56 -0.76 -37.46
CA LEU A 1 -1.43 -0.66 -36.49
C LEU A 1 -0.12 -0.25 -37.17
N ASP A 2 0.25 -0.84 -38.32
CA ASP A 2 1.49 -0.48 -39.02
C ASP A 2 1.51 0.97 -39.52
N GLU A 3 0.36 1.49 -39.95
CA GLU A 3 0.19 2.90 -40.32
C GLU A 3 0.37 3.83 -39.12
N MET A 4 -0.25 3.52 -37.97
CA MET A 4 -0.07 4.25 -36.72
C MET A 4 1.39 4.18 -36.21
N ALA A 5 2.09 3.08 -36.48
CA ALA A 5 3.52 2.95 -36.15
C ALA A 5 4.38 3.82 -37.08
N ALA A 6 4.01 3.94 -38.37
CA ALA A 6 4.70 4.84 -39.31
C ALA A 6 4.50 6.32 -38.94
N GLU A 7 3.31 6.67 -38.40
CA GLU A 7 2.97 8.00 -37.87
C GLU A 7 3.51 8.25 -36.45
N ARG A 8 4.21 7.29 -35.83
CA ARG A 8 4.77 7.34 -34.48
C ARG A 8 3.74 7.51 -33.36
N VAL A 9 2.47 7.21 -33.59
CA VAL A 9 1.45 7.16 -32.56
C VAL A 9 1.67 5.99 -31.60
N ILE A 10 2.16 4.87 -32.15
CA ILE A 10 2.56 3.68 -31.39
C ILE A 10 3.97 3.24 -31.78
N VAL A 11 4.62 2.49 -30.90
CA VAL A 11 5.93 1.87 -31.16
C VAL A 11 5.73 0.41 -31.52
N ARG A 12 6.25 0.00 -32.69
CA ARG A 12 6.27 -1.40 -33.12
C ARG A 12 7.65 -2.00 -32.87
N LYS A 13 7.71 -3.10 -32.14
CA LYS A 13 8.92 -3.88 -31.88
C LYS A 13 8.77 -5.28 -32.45
N GLN A 14 9.82 -5.75 -33.15
CA GLN A 14 9.94 -7.13 -33.56
C GLN A 14 10.83 -7.87 -32.56
N GLU A 15 10.29 -8.87 -31.91
CA GLU A 15 11.03 -9.74 -30.98
C GLU A 15 10.86 -11.17 -31.44
N GLU A 16 11.96 -11.75 -31.97
CA GLU A 16 11.99 -13.11 -32.54
C GLU A 16 10.77 -13.36 -33.46
N ASP A 17 9.82 -14.19 -33.02
CA ASP A 17 8.62 -14.56 -33.77
C ASP A 17 7.38 -13.70 -33.46
N MET A 18 7.49 -12.69 -32.56
CA MET A 18 6.37 -11.84 -32.15
C MET A 18 6.58 -10.38 -32.53
N VAL A 19 5.47 -9.75 -32.97
CA VAL A 19 5.41 -8.29 -33.14
C VAL A 19 4.60 -7.73 -31.97
N ARG A 20 5.21 -6.83 -31.22
CA ARG A 20 4.55 -6.11 -30.14
C ARG A 20 4.32 -4.65 -30.50
N TYR A 21 3.17 -4.13 -30.08
CA TYR A 21 2.80 -2.74 -30.26
C TYR A 21 2.60 -2.09 -28.89
N TYR A 22 3.20 -0.93 -28.70
CA TYR A 22 3.18 -0.18 -27.44
C TYR A 22 2.61 1.21 -27.67
N SER A 23 1.90 1.77 -26.70
CA SER A 23 1.68 3.22 -26.65
C SER A 23 3.05 3.92 -26.67
N SER A 24 3.24 4.92 -27.53
CA SER A 24 4.50 5.66 -27.60
C SER A 24 4.85 6.29 -26.26
N TYR A 25 3.87 6.87 -25.57
CA TYR A 25 4.06 7.45 -24.25
C TYR A 25 4.61 6.41 -23.24
N MET A 26 3.96 5.25 -23.11
CA MET A 26 4.40 4.22 -22.15
C MET A 26 5.77 3.63 -22.52
N TYR A 27 6.02 3.40 -23.81
CA TYR A 27 7.30 2.89 -24.28
C TYR A 27 8.47 3.82 -23.91
N TYR A 28 8.33 5.12 -24.18
CA TYR A 28 9.39 6.07 -23.85
C TYR A 28 9.49 6.35 -22.35
N THR A 29 8.39 6.27 -21.60
CA THR A 29 8.40 6.36 -20.14
C THR A 29 9.22 5.20 -19.54
N GLU A 30 8.98 3.97 -19.98
CA GLU A 30 9.74 2.78 -19.54
C GLU A 30 11.23 2.90 -19.88
N LEU A 31 11.55 3.32 -21.12
CA LEU A 31 12.92 3.53 -21.55
C LEU A 31 13.63 4.60 -20.70
N ASN A 32 12.94 5.69 -20.37
CA ASN A 32 13.47 6.73 -19.50
C ASN A 32 13.70 6.22 -18.07
N CYS A 33 12.77 5.46 -17.51
CA CYS A 33 12.94 4.83 -16.20
C CYS A 33 14.16 3.91 -16.18
N ALA A 34 14.30 3.05 -17.19
CA ALA A 34 15.45 2.15 -17.31
C ALA A 34 16.78 2.92 -17.33
N ARG A 35 16.85 4.03 -18.10
CA ARG A 35 18.05 4.87 -18.16
C ARG A 35 18.34 5.53 -16.80
N MET A 36 17.35 6.16 -16.18
CA MET A 36 17.52 6.82 -14.86
C MET A 36 17.95 5.83 -13.79
N LEU A 37 17.39 4.61 -13.79
CA LEU A 37 17.80 3.55 -12.87
C LEU A 37 19.27 3.14 -13.11
N LEU A 38 19.71 3.01 -14.36
CA LEU A 38 21.12 2.71 -14.65
C LEU A 38 22.05 3.86 -14.22
N ASP A 39 21.64 5.11 -14.39
CA ASP A 39 22.41 6.28 -13.96
C ASP A 39 22.53 6.36 -12.41
N LEU A 40 21.49 5.94 -11.68
CA LEU A 40 21.49 5.85 -10.22
C LEU A 40 22.28 4.65 -9.68
N ASN A 41 22.55 3.64 -10.50
CA ASN A 41 23.22 2.40 -10.05
C ASN A 41 24.73 2.59 -9.82
N CYS A 42 25.07 3.56 -8.99
CA CYS A 42 26.44 3.87 -8.60
C CYS A 42 26.95 2.89 -7.52
N SER A 43 28.27 2.71 -7.46
CA SER A 43 28.90 1.94 -6.39
C SER A 43 29.60 2.87 -5.39
N PHE A 44 29.41 2.63 -4.09
CA PHE A 44 30.02 3.38 -3.01
C PHE A 44 31.07 2.55 -2.30
N ARG A 45 32.20 3.19 -1.95
CA ARG A 45 33.31 2.49 -1.31
C ARG A 45 33.12 2.43 0.20
N TYR A 46 32.72 1.29 0.69
CA TYR A 46 32.71 0.94 2.11
C TYR A 46 33.67 -0.23 2.37
N LYS A 47 34.44 -0.16 3.48
CA LYS A 47 35.24 -1.29 3.93
C LYS A 47 34.34 -2.30 4.63
N ASP A 48 34.48 -3.58 4.33
CA ASP A 48 33.65 -4.64 4.95
C ASP A 48 33.77 -4.61 6.49
N SER A 49 34.98 -4.37 7.04
CA SER A 49 35.14 -4.23 8.46
C SER A 49 34.37 -3.10 9.14
N ASN A 50 34.03 -2.03 8.38
CA ASN A 50 33.20 -0.93 8.89
C ASN A 50 31.73 -1.33 8.84
N ILE A 51 31.31 -2.02 7.78
CA ILE A 51 29.95 -2.53 7.63
C ILE A 51 29.64 -3.53 8.74
N ASP A 52 30.56 -4.47 9.01
CA ASP A 52 30.42 -5.44 10.10
C ASP A 52 30.28 -4.75 11.47
N LYS A 53 31.02 -3.67 11.72
CA LYS A 53 30.86 -2.87 12.94
C LYS A 53 29.50 -2.21 13.04
N ILE A 54 29.04 -1.56 11.96
CA ILE A 54 27.70 -0.95 11.90
C ILE A 54 26.63 -2.01 12.19
N ILE A 55 26.71 -3.16 11.55
CA ILE A 55 25.73 -4.25 11.77
C ILE A 55 25.78 -4.75 13.23
N CYS A 56 26.97 -4.95 13.80
CA CYS A 56 27.10 -5.36 15.20
C CYS A 56 26.52 -4.31 16.15
N ASN A 57 26.79 -3.02 15.90
CA ASN A 57 26.23 -1.93 16.70
C ASN A 57 24.69 -1.92 16.63
N ILE A 58 24.10 -2.13 15.45
CA ILE A 58 22.65 -2.21 15.29
C ILE A 58 22.07 -3.39 16.08
N GLU A 59 22.70 -4.57 15.97
CA GLU A 59 22.27 -5.77 16.68
C GLU A 59 22.34 -5.58 18.21
N ASP A 60 23.43 -4.98 18.71
CA ASP A 60 23.63 -4.75 20.14
C ASP A 60 22.71 -3.65 20.71
N ASN A 61 22.51 -2.54 19.96
CA ASN A 61 21.67 -1.43 20.41
C ASN A 61 20.18 -1.79 20.44
N ARG A 62 19.74 -2.69 19.59
CA ARG A 62 18.34 -3.10 19.47
C ARG A 62 18.02 -4.46 20.08
N ASP A 63 19.03 -5.12 20.67
CA ASP A 63 18.94 -6.47 21.25
C ASP A 63 18.31 -7.49 20.28
N ILE A 64 18.73 -7.45 19.01
CA ILE A 64 18.27 -8.33 17.95
C ILE A 64 19.43 -9.08 17.31
N ARG A 65 19.12 -10.13 16.55
CA ARG A 65 20.08 -10.80 15.66
C ARG A 65 19.48 -10.85 14.27
N LEU A 66 20.16 -10.21 13.33
CA LEU A 66 19.78 -10.21 11.94
C LEU A 66 20.15 -11.54 11.29
N ALA A 67 19.24 -12.11 10.50
CA ALA A 67 19.53 -13.26 9.66
C ALA A 67 20.55 -12.89 8.56
N ASP A 68 21.22 -13.89 7.99
CA ASP A 68 22.28 -13.66 7.00
C ASP A 68 21.82 -12.79 5.81
N ARG A 69 20.59 -13.01 5.32
CA ARG A 69 20.02 -12.22 4.23
C ARG A 69 19.67 -10.78 4.64
N GLN A 70 19.27 -10.56 5.88
CA GLN A 70 19.05 -9.21 6.41
C GLN A 70 20.38 -8.46 6.57
N ARG A 71 21.40 -9.11 7.11
CA ARG A 71 22.79 -8.56 7.19
C ARG A 71 23.30 -8.20 5.78
N LEU A 72 23.08 -9.09 4.80
CA LEU A 72 23.43 -8.82 3.42
C LEU A 72 22.69 -7.58 2.86
N ALA A 73 21.40 -7.44 3.14
CA ALA A 73 20.62 -6.28 2.69
C ALA A 73 21.18 -4.96 3.27
N VAL A 74 21.53 -4.93 4.55
CA VAL A 74 22.20 -3.77 5.18
C VAL A 74 23.56 -3.50 4.52
N ALA A 75 24.37 -4.52 4.28
CA ALA A 75 25.67 -4.35 3.63
C ALA A 75 25.56 -3.82 2.20
N GLU A 76 24.62 -4.37 1.41
CA GLU A 76 24.42 -3.97 0.03
C GLU A 76 23.78 -2.58 -0.09
N SER A 77 22.94 -2.15 0.86
CA SER A 77 22.37 -0.80 0.90
C SER A 77 23.44 0.28 1.02
N LEU A 78 24.50 0.03 1.79
CA LEU A 78 25.61 0.94 1.95
C LEU A 78 26.52 1.01 0.70
N LYS A 79 26.64 -0.09 -0.04
CA LYS A 79 27.58 -0.22 -1.17
C LYS A 79 27.00 0.21 -2.51
N ASN A 80 25.68 0.18 -2.69
CA ASN A 80 25.04 0.36 -3.99
C ASN A 80 24.11 1.56 -4.02
N GLY A 81 24.00 2.19 -5.18
CA GLY A 81 23.05 3.26 -5.45
C GLY A 81 21.62 2.75 -5.58
N ILE A 82 21.45 1.50 -6.05
CA ILE A 82 20.17 0.83 -6.11
C ILE A 82 20.25 -0.51 -5.41
N LEU A 83 19.28 -0.76 -4.54
CA LEU A 83 19.05 -2.06 -3.92
C LEU A 83 17.57 -2.42 -3.97
N VAL A 84 17.27 -3.66 -4.36
CA VAL A 84 15.95 -4.25 -4.22
C VAL A 84 15.97 -5.27 -3.11
N VAL A 85 15.08 -5.13 -2.13
CA VAL A 85 14.85 -6.11 -1.07
C VAL A 85 13.46 -6.72 -1.28
N THR A 86 13.39 -8.02 -1.55
CA THR A 86 12.10 -8.69 -1.78
C THR A 86 11.94 -9.92 -0.89
N GLY A 87 10.73 -10.15 -0.42
CA GLY A 87 10.40 -11.30 0.43
C GLY A 87 8.91 -11.38 0.69
N GLY A 88 8.44 -12.60 0.93
CA GLY A 88 7.03 -12.87 1.24
C GLY A 88 6.64 -12.42 2.67
N PRO A 89 5.41 -12.75 3.10
CA PRO A 89 4.96 -12.46 4.45
C PRO A 89 5.82 -13.20 5.49
N GLY A 90 6.06 -12.56 6.63
CA GLY A 90 6.82 -13.17 7.74
C GLY A 90 8.34 -13.33 7.52
N THR A 91 8.92 -12.74 6.46
CA THR A 91 10.36 -12.81 6.15
C THR A 91 11.18 -11.67 6.76
N GLY A 92 10.55 -10.78 7.54
CA GLY A 92 11.26 -9.71 8.26
C GLY A 92 11.65 -8.52 7.39
N LYS A 93 10.87 -8.17 6.35
CA LYS A 93 11.07 -6.96 5.54
C LYS A 93 11.16 -5.71 6.41
N THR A 94 10.20 -5.52 7.32
CA THR A 94 10.15 -4.35 8.22
C THR A 94 11.39 -4.25 9.11
N THR A 95 11.82 -5.36 9.71
CA THR A 95 13.07 -5.41 10.50
C THR A 95 14.29 -5.06 9.64
N THR A 96 14.29 -5.49 8.38
CA THR A 96 15.37 -5.15 7.44
C THR A 96 15.39 -3.67 7.09
N ILE A 97 14.22 -3.06 6.84
CA ILE A 97 14.08 -1.60 6.61
C ILE A 97 14.64 -0.84 7.80
N ASP A 98 14.22 -1.21 9.01
CA ASP A 98 14.63 -0.57 10.25
C ASP A 98 16.15 -0.67 10.48
N ALA A 99 16.75 -1.84 10.18
CA ALA A 99 18.21 -2.01 10.23
C ALA A 99 18.93 -1.17 9.16
N ILE A 100 18.39 -1.05 7.96
CA ILE A 100 18.92 -0.20 6.89
C ILE A 100 18.86 1.28 7.29
N ILE A 101 17.74 1.74 7.86
CA ILE A 101 17.61 3.11 8.39
C ILE A 101 18.70 3.39 9.42
N SER A 102 18.83 2.49 10.41
CA SER A 102 19.86 2.64 11.46
C SER A 102 21.28 2.69 10.90
N ALA A 103 21.56 1.92 9.84
CA ALA A 103 22.86 1.93 9.19
C ALA A 103 23.16 3.27 8.51
N PHE A 104 22.15 3.88 7.88
CA PHE A 104 22.31 5.19 7.25
C PHE A 104 22.37 6.32 8.27
N GLU A 105 21.61 6.24 9.37
CA GLU A 105 21.73 7.19 10.50
C GLU A 105 23.14 7.16 11.12
N GLU A 106 23.68 5.96 11.36
CA GLU A 106 25.08 5.83 11.88
C GLU A 106 26.10 6.39 10.89
N ALA A 107 25.79 6.34 9.58
CA ALA A 107 26.62 6.95 8.53
C ALA A 107 26.39 8.47 8.39
N GLY A 108 25.48 9.09 9.15
CA GLY A 108 25.17 10.52 9.13
C GLY A 108 24.48 10.97 7.85
N MET A 109 23.65 10.13 7.24
CA MET A 109 22.93 10.39 5.98
C MET A 109 21.49 10.83 6.23
N ASP A 110 21.02 11.75 5.43
CA ASP A 110 19.62 12.14 5.41
C ASP A 110 18.77 11.12 4.66
N ILE A 111 17.64 10.70 5.28
CA ILE A 111 16.80 9.61 4.78
C ILE A 111 15.38 10.13 4.56
N MET A 112 14.78 9.76 3.44
CA MET A 112 13.35 9.94 3.19
C MET A 112 12.68 8.57 3.01
N LEU A 113 11.58 8.35 3.75
CA LEU A 113 10.79 7.13 3.68
C LEU A 113 9.49 7.40 2.97
N ALA A 114 9.09 6.52 2.05
CA ALA A 114 7.80 6.62 1.42
C ALA A 114 7.19 5.25 1.06
N ALA A 115 5.87 5.26 0.85
CA ALA A 115 5.10 4.11 0.37
C ALA A 115 4.02 4.58 -0.62
N PRO A 116 3.46 3.70 -1.46
CA PRO A 116 2.43 4.10 -2.44
C PRO A 116 1.10 4.49 -1.80
N THR A 117 0.78 4.00 -0.60
CA THR A 117 -0.50 4.27 0.10
C THR A 117 -0.27 4.92 1.46
N GLY A 118 -1.28 5.68 1.93
CA GLY A 118 -1.24 6.32 3.25
C GLY A 118 -1.10 5.31 4.40
N ARG A 119 -1.81 4.18 4.30
CA ARG A 119 -1.72 3.10 5.30
C ARG A 119 -0.33 2.48 5.39
N ALA A 120 0.26 2.15 4.23
CA ALA A 120 1.60 1.61 4.21
C ALA A 120 2.64 2.61 4.77
N ALA A 121 2.50 3.90 4.45
CA ALA A 121 3.35 4.95 5.00
C ALA A 121 3.17 5.10 6.53
N LYS A 122 1.93 5.12 7.02
CA LYS A 122 1.63 5.17 8.46
C LYS A 122 2.24 3.98 9.19
N ARG A 123 2.01 2.76 8.68
CA ARG A 123 2.59 1.54 9.22
C ARG A 123 4.12 1.58 9.27
N MET A 124 4.74 2.07 8.19
CA MET A 124 6.19 2.23 8.13
C MET A 124 6.69 3.18 9.23
N THR A 125 5.97 4.29 9.48
CA THR A 125 6.27 5.21 10.58
C THR A 125 6.12 4.53 11.95
N GLU A 126 5.03 3.81 12.19
CA GLU A 126 4.76 3.14 13.47
C GLU A 126 5.79 2.06 13.79
N THR A 127 6.21 1.32 12.78
CA THR A 127 7.13 0.18 12.97
C THR A 127 8.59 0.59 13.04
N THR A 128 9.01 1.63 12.34
CA THR A 128 10.41 2.10 12.33
C THR A 128 10.65 3.27 13.28
N GLY A 129 9.58 3.96 13.70
CA GLY A 129 9.69 5.23 14.45
C GLY A 129 10.20 6.39 13.59
N TYR A 130 10.44 6.18 12.29
CA TYR A 130 10.96 7.20 11.36
C TYR A 130 9.83 7.74 10.48
N PRO A 131 9.70 9.06 10.29
CA PRO A 131 8.59 9.62 9.51
C PRO A 131 8.56 9.10 8.09
N ALA A 132 7.45 8.53 7.68
CA ALA A 132 7.20 8.09 6.31
C ALA A 132 5.96 8.78 5.75
N GLN A 133 5.92 8.97 4.44
CA GLN A 133 4.80 9.60 3.74
C GLN A 133 4.45 8.86 2.45
N THR A 134 3.37 9.24 1.79
CA THR A 134 3.07 8.67 0.47
C THR A 134 4.06 9.20 -0.57
N ILE A 135 4.35 8.39 -1.62
CA ILE A 135 5.20 8.84 -2.74
C ILE A 135 4.63 10.13 -3.35
N HIS A 136 3.32 10.23 -3.48
CA HIS A 136 2.64 11.43 -3.99
C HIS A 136 2.93 12.67 -3.12
N ARG A 137 2.92 12.52 -1.80
CA ARG A 137 3.24 13.61 -0.87
C ARG A 137 4.72 13.95 -0.88
N LEU A 138 5.59 12.94 -0.99
CA LEU A 138 7.03 13.12 -1.12
C LEU A 138 7.37 13.96 -2.37
N LEU A 139 6.63 13.75 -3.46
CA LEU A 139 6.79 14.47 -4.71
C LEU A 139 6.04 15.80 -4.78
N GLU A 140 5.34 16.21 -3.70
CA GLU A 140 4.59 17.46 -3.61
C GLU A 140 3.63 17.61 -4.81
N LEU A 141 2.53 16.81 -4.80
CA LEU A 141 1.53 16.87 -5.85
C LEU A 141 0.92 18.28 -5.90
N SER A 142 1.09 19.00 -7.00
CA SER A 142 0.51 20.32 -7.18
C SER A 142 -1.01 20.24 -7.36
N GLY A 143 -1.74 21.01 -6.53
CA GLY A 143 -3.20 20.96 -6.41
C GLY A 143 -4.01 21.53 -7.58
N SER A 144 -3.43 21.77 -8.74
CA SER A 144 -4.18 22.16 -9.95
C SER A 144 -4.47 20.92 -10.80
N VAL A 145 -5.56 20.23 -10.47
CA VAL A 145 -6.15 19.31 -11.44
C VAL A 145 -6.85 20.16 -12.50
N ASP A 146 -6.13 20.53 -13.54
CA ASP A 146 -6.77 20.88 -14.80
C ASP A 146 -7.50 19.63 -15.32
N ASP A 147 -8.68 19.82 -15.89
CA ASP A 147 -9.66 18.80 -16.31
C ASP A 147 -9.15 17.70 -17.29
N ASP A 148 -7.86 17.59 -17.49
CA ASP A 148 -7.22 16.57 -18.31
C ASP A 148 -6.53 15.53 -17.39
N GLU A 149 -7.23 14.45 -17.09
CA GLU A 149 -6.84 13.33 -16.19
C GLU A 149 -5.50 12.63 -16.54
N SER A 150 -4.71 13.17 -17.46
CA SER A 150 -3.57 12.45 -18.05
C SER A 150 -2.19 12.82 -17.52
N VAL A 151 -1.98 13.90 -16.77
CA VAL A 151 -0.64 14.28 -16.30
C VAL A 151 -0.71 14.77 -14.85
N MET A 152 -0.34 13.89 -13.91
CA MET A 152 -0.07 14.32 -12.53
C MET A 152 1.13 15.29 -12.54
N ALA A 153 0.91 16.54 -12.17
CA ALA A 153 1.97 17.51 -12.02
C ALA A 153 2.55 17.43 -10.62
N PHE A 154 3.82 17.04 -10.51
CA PHE A 154 4.58 17.04 -9.26
C PHE A 154 5.54 18.22 -9.22
N GLU A 155 5.65 18.88 -8.09
CA GLU A 155 6.60 19.99 -7.89
C GLU A 155 8.04 19.48 -7.83
N ARG A 156 8.25 18.32 -7.16
CA ARG A 156 9.54 17.64 -7.13
C ARG A 156 9.80 16.93 -8.45
N ASN A 157 10.87 17.33 -9.12
CA ASN A 157 11.26 16.87 -10.45
C ASN A 157 12.75 17.14 -10.71
N GLU A 158 13.21 16.98 -11.93
CA GLU A 158 14.62 17.23 -12.34
C GLU A 158 15.12 18.64 -12.05
N SER A 159 14.22 19.66 -12.06
CA SER A 159 14.56 21.06 -11.79
C SER A 159 14.50 21.40 -10.29
N TYR A 160 13.73 20.64 -9.52
CA TYR A 160 13.56 20.79 -8.08
C TYR A 160 13.58 19.41 -7.40
N PRO A 161 14.75 18.79 -7.31
CA PRO A 161 14.88 17.41 -6.82
C PRO A 161 14.69 17.30 -5.29
N LEU A 162 14.59 16.07 -4.83
CA LEU A 162 14.60 15.74 -3.40
C LEU A 162 15.99 16.01 -2.82
N GLU A 163 16.04 16.69 -1.69
CA GLU A 163 17.29 17.00 -0.96
C GLU A 163 17.49 15.93 0.12
N THR A 164 18.07 14.80 -0.26
CA THR A 164 18.31 13.65 0.63
C THR A 164 19.44 12.78 0.08
N ASP A 165 20.08 12.02 0.96
CA ASP A 165 21.11 11.06 0.59
C ASP A 165 20.51 9.68 0.24
N VAL A 166 19.35 9.36 0.84
CA VAL A 166 18.70 8.05 0.72
C VAL A 166 17.20 8.18 0.59
N VAL A 167 16.62 7.47 -0.37
CA VAL A 167 15.17 7.28 -0.50
C VAL A 167 14.87 5.79 -0.33
N ILE A 168 14.01 5.46 0.63
CA ILE A 168 13.53 4.09 0.87
C ILE A 168 12.04 4.03 0.54
N ILE A 169 11.68 3.15 -0.37
CA ILE A 169 10.29 2.93 -0.79
C ILE A 169 9.87 1.51 -0.38
N ASP A 170 8.83 1.43 0.46
CA ASP A 170 8.20 0.14 0.77
C ASP A 170 6.97 -0.10 -0.13
N GLU A 171 6.46 -1.33 -0.15
CA GLU A 171 5.33 -1.78 -0.96
C GLU A 171 5.50 -1.48 -2.47
N MET A 172 6.73 -1.67 -2.99
CA MET A 172 7.06 -1.40 -4.39
C MET A 172 6.24 -2.21 -5.41
N SER A 173 5.60 -3.30 -5.01
CA SER A 173 4.69 -4.07 -5.86
C SER A 173 3.49 -3.26 -6.35
N MET A 174 3.10 -2.21 -5.61
CA MET A 174 1.97 -1.34 -5.92
C MET A 174 2.36 -0.12 -6.78
N VAL A 175 3.65 0.11 -7.01
CA VAL A 175 4.14 1.26 -7.80
C VAL A 175 4.05 0.95 -9.28
N ASP A 176 3.33 1.79 -10.02
CA ASP A 176 3.21 1.71 -11.47
C ASP A 176 4.32 2.49 -12.21
N LEU A 177 4.37 2.35 -13.52
CA LEU A 177 5.40 2.98 -14.33
C LEU A 177 5.36 4.52 -14.32
N PRO A 178 4.18 5.18 -14.41
CA PRO A 178 4.10 6.64 -14.29
C PRO A 178 4.61 7.18 -12.96
N LEU A 179 4.25 6.53 -11.85
CA LEU A 179 4.68 6.94 -10.51
C LEU A 179 6.19 6.71 -10.31
N LEU A 180 6.72 5.57 -10.80
CA LEU A 180 8.16 5.34 -10.81
C LEU A 180 8.90 6.43 -11.60
N ASN A 181 8.40 6.77 -12.79
CA ASN A 181 9.01 7.80 -13.63
C ASN A 181 9.04 9.17 -12.93
N ALA A 182 7.96 9.54 -12.25
CA ALA A 182 7.91 10.78 -11.47
C ALA A 182 8.92 10.76 -10.31
N LEU A 183 8.98 9.65 -9.57
CA LEU A 183 9.93 9.47 -8.47
C LEU A 183 11.38 9.57 -8.94
N LEU A 184 11.74 8.86 -10.01
CA LEU A 184 13.11 8.87 -10.55
C LEU A 184 13.54 10.23 -11.05
N LYS A 185 12.64 11.03 -11.60
CA LYS A 185 12.91 12.43 -12.00
C LYS A 185 13.25 13.34 -10.84
N ALA A 186 12.76 13.04 -9.65
CA ALA A 186 13.02 13.82 -8.46
C ALA A 186 14.28 13.36 -7.68
N ILE A 187 14.91 12.26 -8.07
CA ILE A 187 16.11 11.71 -7.42
C ILE A 187 17.36 12.07 -8.24
N VAL A 188 18.36 12.64 -7.58
CA VAL A 188 19.63 12.98 -8.24
C VAL A 188 20.62 11.81 -8.19
N VAL A 189 21.52 11.77 -9.18
CA VAL A 189 22.62 10.79 -9.21
C VAL A 189 23.51 10.98 -7.98
N GLY A 190 23.75 9.88 -7.26
CA GLY A 190 24.48 9.89 -5.98
C GLY A 190 23.57 9.64 -4.78
N THR A 191 22.26 9.90 -4.87
CA THR A 191 21.27 9.45 -3.89
C THR A 191 21.07 7.93 -4.01
N ARG A 192 20.91 7.26 -2.89
CA ARG A 192 20.59 5.82 -2.86
C ARG A 192 19.08 5.59 -2.92
N LEU A 193 18.67 4.65 -3.75
CA LEU A 193 17.28 4.23 -3.86
C LEU A 193 17.15 2.77 -3.39
N ILE A 194 16.49 2.58 -2.25
CA ILE A 194 16.20 1.27 -1.68
C ILE A 194 14.74 0.94 -1.94
N MET A 195 14.47 -0.10 -2.70
CA MET A 195 13.14 -0.54 -3.09
C MET A 195 12.80 -1.84 -2.34
N VAL A 196 11.78 -1.79 -1.50
CA VAL A 196 11.32 -2.95 -0.71
C VAL A 196 9.93 -3.36 -1.15
N GLY A 197 9.67 -4.66 -1.23
CA GLY A 197 8.34 -5.16 -1.59
C GLY A 197 8.30 -6.68 -1.74
N ASP A 198 7.11 -7.19 -1.99
CA ASP A 198 6.90 -8.61 -2.29
C ASP A 198 6.54 -8.78 -3.77
N VAL A 199 7.46 -9.35 -4.55
CA VAL A 199 7.27 -9.58 -5.99
C VAL A 199 6.12 -10.55 -6.29
N ASN A 200 5.67 -11.32 -5.31
CA ASN A 200 4.60 -12.30 -5.43
C ASN A 200 3.22 -11.76 -5.01
N GLN A 201 3.16 -10.54 -4.46
CA GLN A 201 1.90 -9.84 -4.23
C GLN A 201 1.28 -9.37 -5.55
N LEU A 202 0.03 -8.88 -5.46
CA LEU A 202 -0.66 -8.30 -6.61
C LEU A 202 0.17 -7.15 -7.20
N PRO A 203 0.28 -7.07 -8.53
CA PRO A 203 0.94 -5.95 -9.19
C PRO A 203 0.13 -4.66 -9.04
N SER A 204 0.73 -3.54 -9.42
CA SER A 204 0.04 -2.24 -9.49
C SER A 204 -1.22 -2.31 -10.37
N VAL A 205 -2.25 -1.54 -10.02
CA VAL A 205 -3.46 -1.37 -10.85
C VAL A 205 -3.14 -0.58 -12.12
N GLY A 206 -2.24 0.40 -12.01
CA GLY A 206 -1.72 1.16 -13.14
C GLY A 206 -0.75 0.35 -14.03
N PRO A 207 -0.36 0.91 -15.17
CA PRO A 207 0.46 0.20 -16.17
C PRO A 207 1.89 -0.05 -15.67
N GLY A 208 2.42 -1.23 -16.02
CA GLY A 208 3.79 -1.67 -15.69
C GLY A 208 3.83 -2.68 -14.55
N ASN A 209 4.85 -3.55 -14.57
CA ASN A 209 5.13 -4.51 -13.51
C ASN A 209 6.52 -4.22 -12.94
N VAL A 210 6.66 -2.98 -12.45
CA VAL A 210 7.93 -2.32 -12.13
C VAL A 210 8.87 -3.19 -11.31
N LEU A 211 8.43 -3.63 -10.12
CA LEU A 211 9.30 -4.41 -9.22
C LEU A 211 9.78 -5.71 -9.87
N LYS A 212 8.87 -6.42 -10.53
CA LYS A 212 9.19 -7.70 -11.18
C LYS A 212 10.15 -7.52 -12.36
N ASP A 213 9.94 -6.46 -13.15
CA ASP A 213 10.76 -6.19 -14.33
C ASP A 213 12.18 -5.76 -13.94
N ILE A 214 12.31 -4.92 -12.88
CA ILE A 214 13.62 -4.57 -12.30
C ILE A 214 14.35 -5.82 -11.81
N ILE A 215 13.68 -6.72 -11.09
CA ILE A 215 14.26 -7.97 -10.59
C ILE A 215 14.68 -8.89 -11.74
N ASN A 216 13.82 -9.03 -12.76
CA ASN A 216 14.08 -9.92 -13.90
C ASN A 216 15.14 -9.38 -14.88
N SER A 217 15.41 -8.07 -14.84
CA SER A 217 16.49 -7.48 -15.66
C SER A 217 17.87 -7.96 -15.27
N GLU A 218 18.05 -8.44 -14.03
CA GLU A 218 19.33 -8.86 -13.44
C GLU A 218 20.41 -7.75 -13.49
N CYS A 219 20.01 -6.49 -13.71
CA CYS A 219 20.92 -5.36 -13.80
C CYS A 219 21.24 -4.71 -12.44
N PHE A 220 20.47 -5.02 -11.41
CA PHE A 220 20.54 -4.38 -10.11
C PHE A 220 20.74 -5.39 -8.98
N ASN A 221 21.27 -4.93 -7.84
CA ASN A 221 21.42 -5.78 -6.69
C ASN A 221 20.06 -6.12 -6.07
N VAL A 222 19.78 -7.41 -5.92
CA VAL A 222 18.53 -7.94 -5.38
C VAL A 222 18.85 -8.86 -4.20
N VAL A 223 18.35 -8.51 -3.03
CA VAL A 223 18.41 -9.37 -1.85
C VAL A 223 17.02 -10.00 -1.62
N ARG A 224 16.98 -11.34 -1.68
CA ARG A 224 15.76 -12.11 -1.45
C ARG A 224 15.75 -12.62 -0.01
N LEU A 225 14.76 -12.18 0.77
CA LEU A 225 14.49 -12.67 2.12
C LEU A 225 13.64 -13.93 2.03
N ASN A 226 14.27 -15.08 2.16
CA ASN A 226 13.62 -16.39 1.97
C ASN A 226 13.30 -17.10 3.28
N GLU A 227 13.81 -16.60 4.41
CA GLU A 227 13.61 -17.22 5.71
C GLU A 227 12.32 -16.71 6.34
N VAL A 228 11.39 -17.63 6.61
CA VAL A 228 10.19 -17.34 7.41
C VAL A 228 10.56 -17.51 8.87
N PHE A 229 10.44 -16.46 9.67
CA PHE A 229 10.80 -16.48 11.07
C PHE A 229 9.85 -17.36 11.89
N ARG A 230 10.38 -17.93 12.99
CA ARG A 230 9.67 -18.93 13.80
C ARG A 230 8.26 -18.51 14.21
N GLN A 231 8.05 -17.27 14.64
CA GLN A 231 6.72 -16.75 14.98
C GLN A 231 5.75 -16.77 13.81
N ALA A 232 6.23 -16.55 12.59
CA ALA A 232 5.43 -16.59 11.37
C ALA A 232 5.20 -18.03 10.87
N GLN A 233 6.05 -19.00 11.26
CA GLN A 233 5.88 -20.40 10.90
C GLN A 233 4.70 -21.07 11.62
N ASP A 234 4.29 -20.52 12.78
CA ASP A 234 3.14 -21.01 13.53
C ASP A 234 1.80 -20.54 12.93
N SER A 235 1.80 -19.61 11.97
CA SER A 235 0.63 -19.13 11.26
C SER A 235 0.39 -19.92 9.97
N ASP A 236 -0.73 -20.61 9.88
CA ASP A 236 -1.13 -21.29 8.65
C ASP A 236 -1.53 -20.32 7.54
N ILE A 237 -1.99 -19.10 7.87
CA ILE A 237 -2.21 -18.03 6.88
C ILE A 237 -0.90 -17.75 6.14
N ILE A 238 0.18 -17.51 6.86
CA ILE A 238 1.49 -17.19 6.28
C ILE A 238 2.05 -18.40 5.51
N MET A 239 2.03 -19.57 6.14
CA MET A 239 2.55 -20.79 5.51
C MET A 239 1.78 -21.18 4.26
N ASN A 240 0.44 -21.01 4.26
CA ASN A 240 -0.38 -21.27 3.09
C ASN A 240 -0.14 -20.25 1.98
N ALA A 241 0.09 -18.99 2.30
CA ALA A 241 0.50 -17.98 1.29
C ALA A 241 1.79 -18.41 0.56
N HIS A 242 2.80 -18.87 1.30
CA HIS A 242 4.03 -19.39 0.71
C HIS A 242 3.80 -20.67 -0.13
N ARG A 243 2.97 -21.61 0.34
CA ARG A 243 2.63 -22.82 -0.41
C ARG A 243 1.89 -22.51 -1.71
N ILE A 244 0.90 -21.61 -1.66
CA ILE A 244 0.14 -21.18 -2.85
C ILE A 244 1.08 -20.54 -3.87
N ASN A 245 1.97 -19.65 -3.41
CA ASN A 245 2.95 -19.02 -4.27
C ASN A 245 3.93 -20.01 -4.92
N ALA A 246 4.29 -21.08 -4.22
CA ALA A 246 5.10 -22.18 -4.73
C ALA A 246 4.31 -23.17 -5.61
N GLY A 247 3.01 -22.95 -5.87
CA GLY A 247 2.15 -23.87 -6.61
C GLY A 247 1.83 -25.17 -5.88
N GLN A 248 1.99 -25.19 -4.55
CA GLN A 248 1.72 -26.34 -3.70
C GLN A 248 0.27 -26.34 -3.22
N GLN A 249 -0.25 -27.52 -2.94
CA GLN A 249 -1.57 -27.66 -2.32
C GLN A 249 -1.51 -27.32 -0.83
N ILE A 250 -2.58 -26.67 -0.35
CA ILE A 250 -2.76 -26.32 1.06
C ILE A 250 -3.76 -27.28 1.71
N ALA A 251 -3.63 -27.47 3.03
CA ALA A 251 -4.59 -28.27 3.79
C ALA A 251 -5.85 -27.43 4.07
N LEU A 252 -7.03 -28.01 3.77
CA LEU A 252 -8.34 -27.39 4.01
C LEU A 252 -9.17 -28.22 5.01
N ASP A 253 -8.49 -28.80 6.00
CA ASP A 253 -9.07 -29.72 6.97
C ASP A 253 -9.60 -29.05 8.25
N ASN A 254 -9.51 -27.72 8.33
CA ASN A 254 -9.97 -26.89 9.45
C ASN A 254 -9.36 -27.27 10.82
N LYS A 255 -8.15 -27.77 10.83
CA LYS A 255 -7.39 -28.04 12.07
C LYS A 255 -6.48 -26.87 12.47
N SER A 256 -6.39 -25.85 11.63
CA SER A 256 -5.64 -24.65 11.87
C SER A 256 -6.24 -23.82 13.00
N MET A 257 -5.42 -22.98 13.59
CA MET A 257 -5.85 -21.99 14.59
C MET A 257 -6.21 -20.63 13.98
N ASP A 258 -5.78 -20.35 12.75
CA ASP A 258 -5.93 -19.03 12.10
C ASP A 258 -6.45 -19.12 10.66
N PHE A 259 -6.50 -20.31 10.04
CA PHE A 259 -6.93 -20.50 8.66
C PHE A 259 -8.02 -21.56 8.55
N PHE A 260 -9.20 -21.16 8.05
CA PHE A 260 -10.37 -22.03 7.93
C PHE A 260 -10.98 -21.95 6.54
N MET A 261 -11.53 -23.06 6.05
CA MET A 261 -12.25 -23.14 4.79
C MET A 261 -13.68 -23.67 5.00
N LEU A 262 -14.66 -22.90 4.55
CA LEU A 262 -16.06 -23.29 4.54
C LEU A 262 -16.56 -23.31 3.09
N GLU A 263 -16.58 -24.46 2.46
CA GLU A 263 -17.03 -24.61 1.08
C GLU A 263 -18.56 -24.47 0.99
N ARG A 264 -19.01 -23.50 0.20
CA ARG A 264 -20.41 -23.24 -0.13
C ARG A 264 -20.49 -22.77 -1.57
N ASN A 265 -21.56 -23.19 -2.30
CA ASN A 265 -21.70 -22.91 -3.73
C ASN A 265 -22.89 -21.98 -4.03
N ASP A 266 -23.82 -21.81 -3.10
CA ASP A 266 -24.96 -20.92 -3.25
C ASP A 266 -24.64 -19.54 -2.65
N PRO A 267 -24.76 -18.43 -3.40
CA PRO A 267 -24.44 -17.09 -2.92
C PRO A 267 -25.26 -16.66 -1.70
N GLY A 268 -26.53 -17.02 -1.64
CA GLY A 268 -27.38 -16.69 -0.49
C GLY A 268 -26.96 -17.42 0.78
N VAL A 269 -26.53 -18.68 0.64
CA VAL A 269 -25.96 -19.46 1.75
C VAL A 269 -24.63 -18.86 2.20
N ILE A 270 -23.77 -18.45 1.26
CA ILE A 270 -22.47 -17.81 1.56
C ILE A 270 -22.70 -16.54 2.39
N ILE A 271 -23.59 -15.65 1.93
CA ILE A 271 -23.93 -14.41 2.63
C ILE A 271 -24.47 -14.70 4.05
N ASN A 272 -25.37 -15.65 4.20
CA ASN A 272 -25.93 -16.01 5.51
C ASN A 272 -24.86 -16.55 6.47
N VAL A 273 -23.97 -17.43 5.99
CA VAL A 273 -22.87 -17.97 6.80
C VAL A 273 -21.91 -16.86 7.18
N MET A 274 -21.54 -15.99 6.24
CA MET A 274 -20.68 -14.83 6.49
C MET A 274 -21.26 -13.91 7.56
N LEU A 275 -22.55 -13.56 7.47
CA LEU A 275 -23.25 -12.77 8.48
C LEU A 275 -23.23 -13.42 9.85
N GLN A 276 -23.45 -14.75 9.93
CA GLN A 276 -23.38 -15.48 11.22
C GLN A 276 -21.98 -15.45 11.80
N LEU A 277 -20.95 -15.59 10.97
CA LEU A 277 -19.56 -15.50 11.40
C LEU A 277 -19.25 -14.13 11.97
N ILE A 278 -19.56 -13.06 11.26
CA ILE A 278 -19.23 -11.67 11.67
C ILE A 278 -20.01 -11.25 12.91
N ILE A 279 -21.31 -11.60 13.00
CA ILE A 279 -22.15 -11.11 14.09
C ILE A 279 -21.99 -11.94 15.37
N LYS A 280 -21.74 -13.25 15.26
CA LYS A 280 -21.80 -14.17 16.40
C LYS A 280 -20.50 -14.88 16.73
N ASN A 281 -19.81 -15.41 15.72
CA ASN A 281 -18.73 -16.35 15.97
C ASN A 281 -17.35 -15.69 16.06
N LEU A 282 -16.99 -14.89 15.05
CA LEU A 282 -15.66 -14.30 14.97
C LEU A 282 -15.35 -13.31 16.08
N PRO A 283 -16.26 -12.39 16.49
CA PRO A 283 -15.93 -11.41 17.52
C PRO A 283 -15.41 -12.05 18.80
N SER A 284 -16.04 -13.13 19.26
CA SER A 284 -15.58 -13.86 20.45
C SER A 284 -14.37 -14.75 20.21
N TYR A 285 -14.13 -15.17 18.96
CA TYR A 285 -13.01 -16.04 18.60
C TYR A 285 -11.69 -15.26 18.50
N VAL A 286 -11.76 -14.05 17.92
CA VAL A 286 -10.57 -13.21 17.70
C VAL A 286 -10.44 -12.06 18.72
N ASP A 287 -11.36 -12.01 19.72
CA ASP A 287 -11.42 -10.96 20.75
C ASP A 287 -11.47 -9.54 20.15
N ALA A 288 -12.31 -9.34 19.13
CA ALA A 288 -12.44 -8.09 18.39
C ALA A 288 -13.92 -7.72 18.19
N GLY A 289 -14.19 -6.44 17.89
CA GLY A 289 -15.54 -5.99 17.55
C GLY A 289 -15.96 -6.41 16.15
N MET A 290 -17.28 -6.39 15.88
CA MET A 290 -17.78 -6.68 14.51
C MET A 290 -17.21 -5.72 13.45
N MET A 291 -16.90 -4.48 13.83
CA MET A 291 -16.35 -3.47 12.91
C MET A 291 -14.87 -3.67 12.61
N ASP A 292 -14.15 -4.43 13.44
CA ASP A 292 -12.74 -4.77 13.23
C ASP A 292 -12.58 -5.91 12.22
N ILE A 293 -13.66 -6.69 11.99
CA ILE A 293 -13.68 -7.78 11.02
C ILE A 293 -13.84 -7.22 9.62
N GLN A 294 -12.97 -7.60 8.69
CA GLN A 294 -13.01 -7.15 7.32
C GLN A 294 -13.42 -8.27 6.36
N VAL A 295 -14.43 -8.02 5.54
CA VAL A 295 -14.80 -8.91 4.43
C VAL A 295 -14.01 -8.52 3.19
N LEU A 296 -13.37 -9.52 2.56
CA LEU A 296 -12.65 -9.36 1.30
C LEU A 296 -13.34 -10.17 0.21
N THR A 297 -13.51 -9.57 -0.96
CA THR A 297 -14.04 -10.24 -2.15
C THR A 297 -13.24 -9.87 -3.39
N PRO A 298 -13.07 -10.79 -4.38
CA PRO A 298 -12.31 -10.47 -5.59
C PRO A 298 -13.08 -9.57 -6.58
N MET A 299 -14.40 -9.43 -6.43
CA MET A 299 -15.27 -8.75 -7.40
C MET A 299 -15.96 -7.52 -6.81
N ARG A 300 -16.16 -6.51 -7.65
CA ARG A 300 -16.95 -5.32 -7.28
C ARG A 300 -18.45 -5.55 -7.50
N LYS A 301 -18.83 -6.13 -8.64
CA LYS A 301 -20.23 -6.37 -9.04
C LYS A 301 -20.64 -7.83 -8.86
N GLY A 302 -21.95 -8.09 -8.84
CA GLY A 302 -22.53 -9.42 -8.69
C GLY A 302 -23.00 -9.72 -7.27
N GLU A 303 -23.60 -10.88 -7.08
CA GLU A 303 -24.22 -11.29 -5.81
C GLU A 303 -23.22 -11.31 -4.62
N LEU A 304 -21.98 -11.70 -4.87
CA LEU A 304 -20.88 -11.71 -3.90
C LEU A 304 -19.90 -10.56 -4.11
N GLY A 305 -20.29 -9.53 -4.89
CA GLY A 305 -19.49 -8.34 -5.11
C GLY A 305 -19.61 -7.33 -3.96
N VAL A 306 -18.61 -6.44 -3.87
CA VAL A 306 -18.54 -5.39 -2.84
C VAL A 306 -19.84 -4.61 -2.72
N ASP A 307 -20.42 -4.20 -3.87
CA ASP A 307 -21.60 -3.35 -3.88
C ASP A 307 -22.77 -4.02 -3.16
N ASN A 308 -23.09 -5.28 -3.51
CA ASN A 308 -24.18 -6.02 -2.84
C ASN A 308 -23.82 -6.42 -1.41
N LEU A 309 -22.59 -6.87 -1.17
CA LEU A 309 -22.17 -7.28 0.17
C LEU A 309 -22.25 -6.13 1.18
N ASN A 310 -21.88 -4.92 0.79
CA ASN A 310 -22.00 -3.74 1.66
C ASN A 310 -23.44 -3.43 2.02
N VAL A 311 -24.38 -3.53 1.07
CA VAL A 311 -25.82 -3.36 1.35
C VAL A 311 -26.33 -4.43 2.32
N GLN A 312 -25.95 -5.70 2.13
CA GLN A 312 -26.36 -6.79 3.01
C GLN A 312 -25.73 -6.64 4.41
N LEU A 313 -24.45 -6.34 4.48
CA LEU A 313 -23.75 -6.17 5.76
C LEU A 313 -24.28 -4.98 6.54
N GLN A 314 -24.48 -3.82 5.90
CA GLN A 314 -25.07 -2.65 6.54
C GLN A 314 -26.44 -2.97 7.16
N LYS A 315 -27.29 -3.67 6.40
CA LYS A 315 -28.64 -4.04 6.86
C LYS A 315 -28.65 -4.82 8.16
N TYR A 316 -27.66 -5.68 8.39
CA TYR A 316 -27.59 -6.57 9.54
C TYR A 316 -26.67 -6.07 10.66
N ILE A 317 -25.57 -5.39 10.31
CA ILE A 317 -24.58 -4.89 11.27
C ILE A 317 -25.01 -3.52 11.80
N ASN A 318 -25.50 -2.64 10.92
CA ASN A 318 -25.95 -1.29 11.28
C ASN A 318 -27.37 -1.03 10.75
N PRO A 319 -28.43 -1.70 11.27
CA PRO A 319 -29.79 -1.50 10.82
C PRO A 319 -30.31 -0.08 11.13
N PRO A 320 -31.31 0.42 10.34
CA PRO A 320 -31.95 1.67 10.63
C PRO A 320 -32.62 1.64 12.02
N SER A 321 -32.52 2.72 12.78
CA SER A 321 -33.14 2.84 14.08
C SER A 321 -33.64 4.27 14.35
N LYS A 322 -34.62 4.42 15.25
CA LYS A 322 -35.13 5.73 15.69
C LYS A 322 -34.02 6.46 16.44
N GLY A 323 -33.30 7.34 15.84
CA GLY A 323 -32.21 8.13 16.44
C GLY A 323 -30.90 8.07 15.67
N LYS A 324 -30.86 7.30 14.59
CA LYS A 324 -29.77 7.37 13.63
C LYS A 324 -30.21 8.19 12.43
N SER A 325 -29.42 9.19 12.10
CA SER A 325 -29.62 9.98 10.87
C SER A 325 -29.07 9.22 9.65
N GLU A 326 -29.68 9.44 8.51
CA GLU A 326 -29.32 8.85 7.23
C GLU A 326 -29.22 9.93 6.16
N LEU A 327 -28.28 9.78 5.24
CA LEU A 327 -28.15 10.62 4.06
C LEU A 327 -28.08 9.72 2.82
N VAL A 328 -28.95 9.99 1.84
CA VAL A 328 -28.99 9.27 0.59
C VAL A 328 -28.13 10.00 -0.44
N TYR A 329 -27.14 9.29 -0.97
CA TYR A 329 -26.30 9.76 -2.07
C TYR A 329 -26.35 8.76 -3.22
N HIS A 330 -27.00 9.13 -4.32
CA HIS A 330 -27.33 8.23 -5.44
C HIS A 330 -28.02 6.95 -4.95
N GLU A 331 -27.41 5.79 -5.13
CA GLU A 331 -27.94 4.48 -4.71
C GLU A 331 -27.44 4.04 -3.32
N THR A 332 -26.56 4.83 -2.69
CA THR A 332 -25.95 4.53 -1.39
C THR A 332 -26.69 5.28 -0.27
N ILE A 333 -26.99 4.56 0.78
CA ILE A 333 -27.49 5.14 2.04
C ILE A 333 -26.34 5.17 3.02
N PHE A 334 -25.90 6.35 3.41
CA PHE A 334 -24.95 6.53 4.51
C PHE A 334 -25.70 6.75 5.82
N ARG A 335 -25.32 6.04 6.86
CA ARG A 335 -25.95 6.04 8.16
C ARG A 335 -24.94 6.23 9.28
N GLU A 336 -25.30 6.92 10.35
CA GLU A 336 -24.48 6.99 11.55
C GLU A 336 -24.08 5.59 12.04
N GLY A 337 -22.78 5.40 12.29
CA GLY A 337 -22.18 4.12 12.65
C GLY A 337 -21.77 3.25 11.48
N ASP A 338 -21.89 3.70 10.23
CA ASP A 338 -21.39 2.96 9.07
C ASP A 338 -19.87 3.01 9.00
N LYS A 339 -19.27 1.87 8.61
CA LYS A 339 -17.87 1.77 8.22
C LYS A 339 -17.72 2.22 6.78
N VAL A 340 -16.86 3.21 6.55
CA VAL A 340 -16.61 3.81 5.24
C VAL A 340 -15.13 3.82 4.90
N MET A 341 -14.83 3.98 3.62
CA MET A 341 -13.48 4.12 3.10
C MET A 341 -13.43 5.29 2.14
N GLN A 342 -12.38 6.10 2.25
CA GLN A 342 -11.99 7.07 1.25
C GLN A 342 -11.51 6.34 0.00
N ILE A 343 -12.05 6.70 -1.18
CA ILE A 343 -11.73 6.00 -2.44
C ILE A 343 -10.90 6.81 -3.42
N LYS A 344 -10.64 8.06 -3.08
CA LYS A 344 -9.78 8.99 -3.85
C LYS A 344 -8.81 9.66 -2.90
N ASN A 345 -7.64 10.09 -3.39
CA ASN A 345 -6.78 10.96 -2.62
C ASN A 345 -7.35 12.38 -2.63
N ASN A 346 -7.63 12.94 -1.46
CA ASN A 346 -8.02 14.33 -1.31
C ASN A 346 -7.03 15.02 -0.38
N TYR A 347 -6.10 15.77 -0.96
CA TYR A 347 -5.02 16.46 -0.23
C TYR A 347 -5.47 17.76 0.43
N GLN A 348 -6.62 18.29 0.06
CA GLN A 348 -7.13 19.59 0.52
C GLN A 348 -8.21 19.48 1.60
N ILE A 349 -8.84 18.32 1.73
CA ILE A 349 -9.90 18.14 2.73
C ILE A 349 -9.30 18.32 4.14
N ALA A 350 -9.90 19.21 4.91
CA ALA A 350 -9.45 19.50 6.26
C ALA A 350 -9.87 18.38 7.23
N TRP A 351 -9.01 18.09 8.18
CA TRP A 351 -9.32 17.25 9.31
C TRP A 351 -8.89 17.89 10.62
N GLU A 352 -9.62 17.56 11.67
CA GLU A 352 -9.33 17.97 13.05
C GLU A 352 -9.10 16.73 13.91
N ARG A 353 -8.05 16.73 14.72
CA ARG A 353 -7.90 15.74 15.78
C ARG A 353 -8.53 16.27 17.06
N ARG A 354 -9.57 15.58 17.54
CA ARG A 354 -10.32 15.99 18.71
C ARG A 354 -9.88 15.18 19.93
N GLY A 355 -9.59 15.89 21.02
CA GLY A 355 -9.29 15.32 22.32
C GLY A 355 -10.54 15.22 23.20
N TYR A 356 -10.32 15.07 24.51
CA TYR A 356 -11.38 14.99 25.50
C TYR A 356 -12.30 16.22 25.42
N HIS A 357 -13.60 15.99 25.48
CA HIS A 357 -14.65 17.03 25.35
C HIS A 357 -14.68 17.78 24.00
N GLY A 358 -14.15 17.20 22.92
CA GLY A 358 -14.22 17.80 21.59
C GLY A 358 -13.26 18.98 21.37
N VAL A 359 -12.28 19.16 22.24
CA VAL A 359 -11.24 20.18 22.06
C VAL A 359 -10.36 19.78 20.86
N VAL A 360 -10.21 20.69 19.90
CA VAL A 360 -9.29 20.49 18.77
C VAL A 360 -7.86 20.53 19.28
N LEU A 361 -7.13 19.45 19.09
CA LEU A 361 -5.72 19.29 19.48
C LEU A 361 -4.79 19.58 18.34
N GLU A 362 -5.19 19.25 17.13
CA GLU A 362 -4.40 19.36 15.92
C GLU A 362 -5.32 19.51 14.72
N GLU A 363 -4.90 20.27 13.75
CA GLU A 363 -5.57 20.46 12.47
C GLU A 363 -4.60 20.12 11.34
N GLY A 364 -5.14 19.65 10.24
CA GLY A 364 -4.34 19.36 9.05
C GLY A 364 -5.22 19.15 7.83
N THR A 365 -4.58 18.75 6.75
CA THR A 365 -5.26 18.43 5.50
C THR A 365 -4.83 17.09 4.96
N GLY A 366 -5.71 16.48 4.17
CA GLY A 366 -5.47 15.25 3.43
C GLY A 366 -6.07 14.00 4.06
N VAL A 367 -6.87 13.30 3.24
CA VAL A 367 -7.37 11.93 3.47
C VAL A 367 -7.09 11.14 2.20
N PHE A 368 -6.65 9.90 2.33
CA PHE A 368 -6.08 9.16 1.21
C PHE A 368 -6.92 7.92 0.85
N ASN A 369 -6.79 7.52 -0.40
CA ASN A 369 -7.42 6.30 -0.89
C ASN A 369 -7.02 5.10 -0.02
N GLY A 370 -8.02 4.39 0.49
CA GLY A 370 -7.85 3.27 1.41
C GLY A 370 -8.03 3.61 2.89
N ASP A 371 -8.02 4.91 3.27
CA ASP A 371 -8.29 5.29 4.66
C ASP A 371 -9.70 4.86 5.05
N CYS A 372 -9.83 4.13 6.15
CA CYS A 372 -11.12 3.67 6.68
C CYS A 372 -11.50 4.45 7.92
N GLY A 373 -12.79 4.74 8.03
CA GLY A 373 -13.36 5.44 9.17
C GLY A 373 -14.77 5.01 9.48
N MET A 374 -15.34 5.64 10.50
CA MET A 374 -16.74 5.44 10.90
C MET A 374 -17.50 6.75 10.81
N ILE A 375 -18.69 6.69 10.25
CA ILE A 375 -19.60 7.84 10.26
C ILE A 375 -20.07 8.10 11.68
N ARG A 376 -19.70 9.25 12.23
CA ARG A 376 -20.09 9.67 13.60
C ARG A 376 -21.31 10.54 13.63
N MET A 377 -21.53 11.33 12.59
CA MET A 377 -22.67 12.23 12.49
C MET A 377 -23.12 12.35 11.04
N VAL A 378 -24.42 12.38 10.87
CA VAL A 378 -25.07 12.73 9.59
C VAL A 378 -25.95 13.94 9.88
N ASP A 379 -25.58 15.09 9.33
CA ASP A 379 -26.38 16.32 9.38
C ASP A 379 -27.21 16.42 8.10
N ALA A 380 -28.50 16.08 8.22
CA ALA A 380 -29.41 16.10 7.09
C ALA A 380 -29.78 17.53 6.68
N ASP A 381 -29.70 18.52 7.58
CA ASP A 381 -30.04 19.92 7.29
C ASP A 381 -28.91 20.59 6.51
N LEU A 382 -27.67 20.29 6.84
CA LEU A 382 -26.47 20.77 6.12
C LEU A 382 -26.08 19.85 4.95
N ASN A 383 -26.72 18.70 4.79
CA ASN A 383 -26.32 17.66 3.85
C ASN A 383 -24.83 17.30 3.97
N GLN A 384 -24.41 16.98 5.18
CA GLN A 384 -23.00 16.75 5.51
C GLN A 384 -22.83 15.48 6.33
N ILE A 385 -21.70 14.81 6.16
CA ILE A 385 -21.31 13.63 6.94
C ILE A 385 -19.99 13.91 7.65
N THR A 386 -19.92 13.61 8.95
CA THR A 386 -18.67 13.62 9.71
C THR A 386 -18.16 12.18 9.86
N VAL A 387 -16.96 11.93 9.36
CA VAL A 387 -16.27 10.64 9.48
C VAL A 387 -15.13 10.76 10.48
N GLU A 388 -15.07 9.82 11.41
CA GLU A 388 -13.94 9.65 12.30
C GLU A 388 -13.02 8.58 11.73
N TYR A 389 -11.81 8.96 11.40
CA TYR A 389 -10.71 8.09 11.00
C TYR A 389 -9.86 7.70 12.21
N GLU A 390 -8.85 6.90 11.98
CA GLU A 390 -7.86 6.53 13.01
C GLU A 390 -7.24 7.78 13.66
N ASP A 391 -6.72 7.63 14.88
CA ASP A 391 -6.10 8.69 15.68
C ASP A 391 -7.05 9.84 16.07
N ASN A 392 -8.37 9.56 16.12
CA ASN A 392 -9.42 10.55 16.42
C ASN A 392 -9.41 11.76 15.45
N LYS A 393 -9.11 11.50 14.17
CA LYS A 393 -9.20 12.47 13.10
C LYS A 393 -10.63 12.55 12.59
N TYR A 394 -11.24 13.72 12.66
CA TYR A 394 -12.59 14.00 12.19
C TYR A 394 -12.54 14.78 10.89
N VAL A 395 -13.28 14.32 9.90
CA VAL A 395 -13.38 14.93 8.57
C VAL A 395 -14.84 15.18 8.25
N GLU A 396 -15.13 16.37 7.76
CA GLU A 396 -16.48 16.77 7.35
C GLU A 396 -16.59 16.72 5.82
N TYR A 397 -17.51 15.89 5.35
CA TYR A 397 -17.78 15.70 3.93
C TYR A 397 -19.08 16.40 3.56
N PRO A 398 -19.02 17.52 2.80
CA PRO A 398 -20.22 18.08 2.19
C PRO A 398 -20.79 17.12 1.13
N TYR A 399 -22.06 17.26 0.79
CA TYR A 399 -22.76 16.40 -0.17
C TYR A 399 -22.00 16.22 -1.50
N ALA A 400 -21.39 17.29 -1.99
CA ALA A 400 -20.63 17.27 -3.25
C ALA A 400 -19.40 16.36 -3.22
N SER A 401 -18.86 16.07 -2.03
CA SER A 401 -17.64 15.23 -1.86
C SER A 401 -17.97 13.79 -1.42
N LEU A 402 -19.24 13.41 -1.35
CA LEU A 402 -19.63 12.05 -0.95
C LEU A 402 -19.31 10.99 -2.01
N ASP A 403 -18.97 11.38 -3.23
CA ASP A 403 -18.43 10.50 -4.27
C ASP A 403 -17.00 9.98 -3.95
N GLU A 404 -16.37 10.56 -2.93
CA GLU A 404 -15.08 10.12 -2.41
C GLU A 404 -15.20 9.01 -1.35
N LEU A 405 -16.43 8.72 -0.87
CA LEU A 405 -16.69 7.74 0.18
C LEU A 405 -17.44 6.52 -0.37
N GLU A 406 -17.07 5.34 0.10
CA GLU A 406 -17.82 4.10 -0.09
C GLU A 406 -18.02 3.38 1.25
N LEU A 407 -19.11 2.59 1.36
CA LEU A 407 -19.27 1.67 2.48
C LEU A 407 -18.13 0.63 2.46
N ALA A 408 -17.59 0.30 3.62
CA ALA A 408 -16.37 -0.50 3.74
C ALA A 408 -16.51 -1.74 4.64
N TYR A 409 -17.71 -2.25 4.85
CA TYR A 409 -17.91 -3.57 5.48
C TYR A 409 -17.26 -4.69 4.68
N ALA A 410 -17.39 -4.61 3.34
CA ALA A 410 -16.68 -5.44 2.38
C ALA A 410 -15.87 -4.55 1.44
N ILE A 411 -14.66 -4.99 1.10
CA ILE A 411 -13.77 -4.32 0.14
C ILE A 411 -13.19 -5.33 -0.84
N THR A 412 -12.63 -4.87 -1.94
CA THR A 412 -11.92 -5.76 -2.85
C THR A 412 -10.56 -6.18 -2.29
N VAL A 413 -10.08 -7.37 -2.69
CA VAL A 413 -8.72 -7.85 -2.36
C VAL A 413 -7.66 -6.81 -2.76
N HIS A 414 -7.81 -6.13 -3.90
CA HIS A 414 -6.89 -5.05 -4.31
C HIS A 414 -6.88 -3.88 -3.31
N LYS A 415 -8.05 -3.47 -2.80
CA LYS A 415 -8.14 -2.37 -1.82
C LYS A 415 -7.65 -2.75 -0.43
N SER A 416 -7.47 -4.03 -0.14
CA SER A 416 -6.87 -4.49 1.11
C SER A 416 -5.34 -4.50 1.09
N GLN A 417 -4.73 -4.35 -0.10
CA GLN A 417 -3.28 -4.33 -0.25
C GLN A 417 -2.67 -3.13 0.51
N GLY A 418 -1.56 -3.35 1.21
CA GLY A 418 -0.95 -2.35 2.10
C GLY A 418 -1.67 -2.16 3.43
N SER A 419 -2.70 -2.98 3.73
CA SER A 419 -3.42 -2.99 5.01
C SER A 419 -3.15 -4.29 5.77
N GLU A 420 -3.29 -4.24 7.09
CA GLU A 420 -3.31 -5.41 7.99
C GLU A 420 -4.67 -5.50 8.69
N TYR A 421 -5.12 -6.72 8.94
CA TYR A 421 -6.39 -7.04 9.60
C TYR A 421 -6.19 -8.11 10.67
#